data_05d4b0c5d967c8749795d2987c390890
#
_entry.id   05d4b0c5d967c8749795d2987c390890
#
_cell.length_a   1.000
_cell.length_b   1.000
_cell.length_c   1.000
_cell.angle_alpha   90.00
_cell.angle_beta   90.00
_cell.angle_gamma   90.00
#
_symmetry.space_group_name_H-M   'P 1'
#
loop_
_entity.id
_entity.type
_entity.pdbx_description
1 polymer ?
#
loop_
_entity_poly.entity_id
_entity_poly.type
_entity_poly.pdbx_seq_one_letter_code
_entity_poly.pdbx_strand_id
1 'polypeptide(L)'
;MTTPLSNAQSSTLSLNEIAERLQGYDPQALSARHVNDFLAQLVQPVREQETVPLMQAYGRILAQDVVSPISVPPHDNSAMDGYALRGAELLSDCPTPFKVVGTAFAGAAWQGTVNAGECVRIMTGAIMPRGLDTVAPQELVKVDGDTVQIPPGLLQAGDNRRLLGEDLMAGQAALRAGTRLAPAACGLLASLGLPSVSVWRRPKVAYFSTGDEILSLGEAPREGAVYDSNRYTVAGMVQALGCELIDMGVVRDEPAALEQAFVDAAAQADAIITSGGVSVGEADHTKAMMKKLGDVAFWRIAMRPGRPMAVGRITQGERSAVLFGLPGNPVAVMVTFAAFVRPALQQLMGWQAPALPLLKAKSTEALRKKPGRTEYQRGIVSTNAAGELQVSITGNQGSGVLSSMVQANGLIVLGHSQGNVAVGDQVDVMMFDGHL
;
A
#
# COMPACT_ATOMS: atom_id res chain seq x y z
N MET A 1 32.75 19.68 12.58
CA MET A 1 33.07 18.37 13.20
C MET A 1 31.77 17.63 13.37
N THR A 2 31.40 16.81 12.41
CA THR A 2 30.19 15.99 12.42
C THR A 2 30.59 14.61 12.94
N THR A 3 30.10 14.29 14.13
CA THR A 3 30.23 12.97 14.77
C THR A 3 29.52 11.93 13.90
N PRO A 4 30.15 10.82 13.52
CA PRO A 4 29.46 9.76 12.81
C PRO A 4 28.46 9.10 13.75
N LEU A 5 27.18 9.00 13.33
CA LEU A 5 26.17 8.18 13.97
C LEU A 5 26.69 6.74 14.04
N SER A 6 26.87 6.24 15.25
CA SER A 6 27.27 4.87 15.51
C SER A 6 26.27 3.91 14.87
N ASN A 7 26.76 3.00 14.05
CA ASN A 7 26.06 1.78 13.62
C ASN A 7 25.77 0.94 14.89
N ALA A 8 24.66 1.21 15.53
CA ALA A 8 24.08 0.27 16.47
C ALA A 8 23.59 -0.91 15.63
N GLN A 9 24.36 -2.01 15.60
CA GLN A 9 23.88 -3.31 15.18
C GLN A 9 22.65 -3.62 16.07
N SER A 10 21.45 -3.45 15.54
CA SER A 10 20.25 -3.90 16.22
C SER A 10 20.35 -5.42 16.31
N SER A 11 20.67 -5.93 17.48
CA SER A 11 20.65 -7.38 17.74
C SER A 11 19.26 -7.90 17.39
N THR A 12 19.22 -8.81 16.43
CA THR A 12 17.97 -9.43 15.98
C THR A 12 17.45 -10.28 17.13
N LEU A 13 16.27 -9.93 17.67
CA LEU A 13 15.65 -10.67 18.78
C LEU A 13 15.38 -12.13 18.36
N SER A 14 15.64 -13.08 19.27
CA SER A 14 15.19 -14.45 19.12
C SER A 14 13.67 -14.56 19.29
N LEU A 15 13.07 -15.66 18.80
CA LEU A 15 11.63 -15.88 18.98
C LEU A 15 11.22 -15.92 20.45
N ASN A 16 12.06 -16.48 21.32
CA ASN A 16 11.81 -16.54 22.76
C ASN A 16 11.78 -15.13 23.38
N GLU A 17 12.74 -14.29 23.06
CA GLU A 17 12.76 -12.88 23.54
C GLU A 17 11.54 -12.09 23.06
N ILE A 18 11.05 -12.33 21.84
CA ILE A 18 9.83 -11.71 21.35
C ILE A 18 8.62 -12.24 22.12
N ALA A 19 8.54 -13.56 22.34
CA ALA A 19 7.45 -14.20 23.08
C ALA A 19 7.34 -13.69 24.52
N GLU A 20 8.47 -13.52 25.21
CA GLU A 20 8.54 -13.00 26.59
C GLU A 20 8.04 -11.55 26.70
N ARG A 21 8.17 -10.75 25.63
CA ARG A 21 7.69 -9.36 25.59
C ARG A 21 6.17 -9.24 25.36
N LEU A 22 5.54 -10.31 24.87
CA LEU A 22 4.11 -10.32 24.56
C LEU A 22 3.30 -10.83 25.75
N GLN A 23 2.58 -9.93 26.39
CA GLN A 23 1.70 -10.29 27.52
C GLN A 23 0.59 -11.24 27.04
N GLY A 24 0.46 -12.41 27.68
CA GLY A 24 -0.56 -13.40 27.34
C GLY A 24 -0.22 -14.23 26.10
N TYR A 25 1.07 -14.34 25.74
CA TYR A 25 1.52 -15.24 24.67
C TYR A 25 1.23 -16.70 25.02
N ASP A 26 0.34 -17.32 24.21
CA ASP A 26 0.05 -18.75 24.26
C ASP A 26 0.12 -19.33 22.84
N PRO A 27 1.14 -20.12 22.49
CA PRO A 27 1.30 -20.66 21.14
C PRO A 27 0.20 -21.63 20.73
N GLN A 28 -0.64 -22.10 21.67
CA GLN A 28 -1.76 -23.00 21.39
C GLN A 28 -3.10 -22.25 21.14
N ALA A 29 -3.16 -20.95 21.47
CA ALA A 29 -4.38 -20.14 21.34
C ALA A 29 -4.11 -18.67 21.05
N LEU A 30 -3.11 -18.35 20.17
CA LEU A 30 -2.75 -16.99 19.83
C LEU A 30 -3.92 -16.25 19.17
N SER A 31 -4.21 -15.05 19.63
CA SER A 31 -5.11 -14.15 18.93
C SER A 31 -4.47 -13.62 17.64
N ALA A 32 -5.28 -13.25 16.63
CA ALA A 32 -4.77 -12.63 15.40
C ALA A 32 -3.95 -11.35 15.69
N ARG A 33 -4.28 -10.60 16.75
CA ARG A 33 -3.52 -9.44 17.19
C ARG A 33 -2.13 -9.83 17.68
N HIS A 34 -2.02 -10.84 18.57
CA HIS A 34 -0.73 -11.30 19.08
C HIS A 34 0.19 -11.79 17.95
N VAL A 35 -0.38 -12.43 16.91
CA VAL A 35 0.40 -12.84 15.73
C VAL A 35 1.02 -11.62 15.04
N ASN A 36 0.24 -10.58 14.78
CA ASN A 36 0.73 -9.36 14.15
C ASN A 36 1.74 -8.61 15.04
N ASP A 37 1.49 -8.52 16.35
CA ASP A 37 2.41 -7.89 17.31
C ASP A 37 3.75 -8.64 17.37
N PHE A 38 3.73 -9.97 17.23
CA PHE A 38 4.93 -10.79 17.14
C PHE A 38 5.69 -10.56 15.82
N LEU A 39 4.98 -10.60 14.70
CA LEU A 39 5.56 -10.39 13.37
C LEU A 39 6.17 -9.00 13.23
N ALA A 40 5.56 -7.98 13.83
CA ALA A 40 6.09 -6.63 13.85
C ALA A 40 7.46 -6.52 14.54
N GLN A 41 7.76 -7.40 15.51
CA GLN A 41 9.07 -7.46 16.16
C GLN A 41 10.05 -8.39 15.44
N LEU A 42 9.53 -9.44 14.78
CA LEU A 42 10.34 -10.41 14.05
C LEU A 42 10.93 -9.86 12.77
N VAL A 43 10.09 -9.18 11.95
CA VAL A 43 10.44 -8.75 10.60
C VAL A 43 11.27 -7.48 10.64
N GLN A 44 12.41 -7.48 9.95
CA GLN A 44 13.24 -6.30 9.75
C GLN A 44 13.18 -5.86 8.29
N PRO A 45 13.04 -4.56 8.00
CA PRO A 45 13.01 -4.07 6.63
C PRO A 45 14.31 -4.36 5.88
N VAL A 46 14.19 -4.68 4.59
CA VAL A 46 15.33 -4.68 3.65
C VAL A 46 15.89 -3.25 3.57
N ARG A 47 17.22 -3.12 3.73
CA ARG A 47 17.90 -1.81 3.78
C ARG A 47 18.84 -1.57 2.60
N GLU A 48 18.79 -2.41 1.60
CA GLU A 48 19.53 -2.20 0.34
C GLU A 48 18.76 -1.17 -0.51
N GLN A 49 19.49 -0.12 -0.92
CA GLN A 49 18.93 0.96 -1.75
C GLN A 49 19.33 0.77 -3.20
N GLU A 50 18.45 1.18 -4.09
CA GLU A 50 18.72 1.29 -5.51
C GLU A 50 18.13 2.58 -6.08
N THR A 51 18.77 3.15 -7.10
CA THR A 51 18.23 4.30 -7.82
C THR A 51 17.54 3.82 -9.07
N VAL A 52 16.27 4.16 -9.22
CA VAL A 52 15.47 3.78 -10.37
C VAL A 52 14.96 5.00 -11.14
N PRO A 53 14.84 4.91 -12.49
CA PRO A 53 14.14 5.91 -13.28
C PRO A 53 12.70 6.09 -12.76
N LEU A 54 12.17 7.31 -12.81
CA LEU A 54 10.84 7.63 -12.26
C LEU A 54 9.71 6.77 -12.86
N MET A 55 9.80 6.43 -14.14
CA MET A 55 8.83 5.52 -14.81
C MET A 55 8.85 4.09 -14.27
N GLN A 56 9.93 3.67 -13.60
CA GLN A 56 10.05 2.34 -12.98
C GLN A 56 9.81 2.39 -11.45
N ALA A 57 9.49 3.59 -10.93
CA ALA A 57 9.32 3.80 -9.50
C ALA A 57 7.92 3.46 -8.97
N TYR A 58 6.94 3.21 -9.82
CA TYR A 58 5.58 2.87 -9.40
C TYR A 58 5.54 1.66 -8.47
N GLY A 59 4.86 1.82 -7.34
CA GLY A 59 4.73 0.80 -6.31
C GLY A 59 5.98 0.56 -5.46
N ARG A 60 7.11 1.25 -5.76
CA ARG A 60 8.34 1.19 -4.97
C ARG A 60 8.20 2.00 -3.68
N ILE A 61 9.07 1.73 -2.72
CA ILE A 61 9.09 2.42 -1.44
C ILE A 61 10.31 3.33 -1.37
N LEU A 62 10.09 4.62 -1.10
CA LEU A 62 11.18 5.59 -0.96
C LEU A 62 12.14 5.21 0.16
N ALA A 63 13.44 5.22 -0.14
CA ALA A 63 14.50 4.92 0.82
C ALA A 63 14.91 6.14 1.66
N GLN A 64 14.65 7.35 1.17
CA GLN A 64 14.99 8.61 1.82
C GLN A 64 13.96 9.69 1.51
N ASP A 65 13.94 10.75 2.33
CA ASP A 65 13.11 11.92 2.08
C ASP A 65 13.49 12.56 0.75
N VAL A 66 12.50 12.99 -0.02
CA VAL A 66 12.71 13.81 -1.21
C VAL A 66 12.43 15.25 -0.85
N VAL A 67 13.49 16.06 -0.86
CA VAL A 67 13.41 17.51 -0.65
C VAL A 67 13.22 18.18 -1.99
N SER A 68 12.24 19.09 -2.08
CA SER A 68 11.97 19.82 -3.32
C SER A 68 13.11 20.73 -3.72
N PRO A 69 13.70 20.56 -4.93
CA PRO A 69 14.74 21.46 -5.42
C PRO A 69 14.22 22.81 -5.92
N ILE A 70 12.92 22.91 -6.18
CA ILE A 70 12.24 24.09 -6.71
C ILE A 70 10.94 24.34 -5.95
N SER A 71 10.39 25.54 -6.07
CA SER A 71 9.02 25.84 -5.63
C SER A 71 8.01 25.41 -6.69
N VAL A 72 6.79 25.03 -6.26
CA VAL A 72 5.67 24.66 -7.13
C VAL A 72 4.46 25.53 -6.75
N PRO A 73 3.95 26.38 -7.62
CA PRO A 73 4.56 26.77 -8.90
C PRO A 73 5.87 27.57 -8.70
N PRO A 74 6.76 27.62 -9.71
CA PRO A 74 8.06 28.29 -9.58
C PRO A 74 7.99 29.83 -9.65
N HIS A 75 6.83 30.40 -9.98
CA HIS A 75 6.56 31.83 -10.02
C HIS A 75 5.08 32.07 -9.70
N ASP A 76 4.73 33.30 -9.31
CA ASP A 76 3.33 33.73 -9.32
C ASP A 76 2.77 33.60 -10.73
N ASN A 77 1.61 32.97 -10.87
CA ASN A 77 0.97 32.76 -12.18
C ASN A 77 -0.55 32.94 -12.12
N SER A 78 -1.17 33.05 -13.28
CA SER A 78 -2.62 33.16 -13.39
C SER A 78 -3.31 31.81 -13.16
N ALA A 79 -4.33 31.80 -12.32
CA ALA A 79 -5.24 30.67 -12.16
C ALA A 79 -6.31 30.56 -13.26
N MET A 80 -6.54 31.65 -14.03
CA MET A 80 -7.61 31.78 -14.99
C MET A 80 -7.09 32.43 -16.30
N ASP A 81 -7.82 32.24 -17.40
CA ASP A 81 -7.70 33.06 -18.59
C ASP A 81 -8.42 34.38 -18.32
N GLY A 82 -7.74 35.50 -18.57
CA GLY A 82 -8.35 36.80 -18.24
C GLY A 82 -7.41 37.97 -18.40
N TYR A 83 -7.49 38.93 -17.50
CA TYR A 83 -6.76 40.21 -17.55
C TYR A 83 -6.06 40.44 -16.23
N ALA A 84 -4.74 40.42 -16.23
CA ALA A 84 -3.90 40.74 -15.07
C ALA A 84 -3.86 42.28 -14.90
N LEU A 85 -4.12 42.72 -13.67
CA LEU A 85 -4.23 44.15 -13.31
C LEU A 85 -3.70 44.38 -11.89
N ARG A 86 -3.60 45.65 -11.47
CA ARG A 86 -3.36 46.01 -10.06
C ARG A 86 -4.69 46.04 -9.34
N GLY A 87 -4.88 45.14 -8.38
CA GLY A 87 -6.10 45.08 -7.58
C GLY A 87 -6.40 46.34 -6.80
N ALA A 88 -5.36 47.10 -6.41
CA ALA A 88 -5.52 48.41 -5.75
C ALA A 88 -6.15 49.52 -6.61
N GLU A 89 -6.23 49.34 -7.95
CA GLU A 89 -6.85 50.28 -8.85
C GLU A 89 -8.34 50.00 -9.08
N LEU A 90 -8.89 48.90 -8.53
CA LEU A 90 -10.30 48.55 -8.66
C LEU A 90 -11.18 49.54 -7.89
N LEU A 91 -12.19 50.05 -8.55
CA LEU A 91 -13.19 50.97 -7.96
C LEU A 91 -14.31 50.13 -7.28
N SER A 92 -14.77 50.61 -6.13
CA SER A 92 -15.84 49.96 -5.36
C SER A 92 -17.24 50.14 -5.93
N ASP A 93 -17.48 51.29 -6.59
CA ASP A 93 -18.85 51.78 -6.85
C ASP A 93 -19.22 51.79 -8.32
N CYS A 94 -18.25 51.69 -9.24
CA CYS A 94 -18.47 51.70 -10.68
C CYS A 94 -17.49 50.79 -11.41
N PRO A 95 -17.80 50.37 -12.66
CA PRO A 95 -16.88 49.58 -13.45
C PRO A 95 -15.54 50.28 -13.64
N THR A 96 -14.44 49.54 -13.45
CA THR A 96 -13.08 50.06 -13.62
C THR A 96 -12.59 49.75 -15.03
N PRO A 97 -12.26 50.76 -15.87
CA PRO A 97 -11.69 50.55 -17.20
C PRO A 97 -10.18 50.32 -17.10
N PHE A 98 -9.67 49.34 -17.85
CA PHE A 98 -8.24 49.13 -18.05
C PHE A 98 -7.94 48.98 -19.52
N LYS A 99 -6.84 49.63 -19.97
CA LYS A 99 -6.34 49.47 -21.35
C LYS A 99 -5.50 48.23 -21.45
N VAL A 100 -5.75 47.35 -22.39
CA VAL A 100 -4.99 46.16 -22.68
C VAL A 100 -3.71 46.49 -23.44
N VAL A 101 -2.53 46.33 -22.83
CA VAL A 101 -1.25 46.72 -23.43
C VAL A 101 -0.43 45.53 -23.95
N GLY A 102 -0.91 44.31 -23.81
CA GLY A 102 -0.26 43.14 -24.32
C GLY A 102 -0.92 41.84 -23.87
N THR A 103 -0.27 40.73 -24.22
CA THR A 103 -0.76 39.39 -23.85
C THR A 103 0.41 38.53 -23.26
N ALA A 104 0.18 37.94 -22.10
CA ALA A 104 1.07 37.02 -21.46
C ALA A 104 0.62 35.57 -21.72
N PHE A 105 1.47 34.78 -22.33
CA PHE A 105 1.24 33.36 -22.60
C PHE A 105 1.99 32.46 -21.60
N ALA A 106 1.48 31.26 -21.36
CA ALA A 106 2.20 30.25 -20.62
C ALA A 106 3.55 29.90 -21.32
N GLY A 107 4.60 29.68 -20.52
CA GLY A 107 5.92 29.35 -21.02
C GLY A 107 6.82 30.54 -21.36
N ALA A 108 6.33 31.77 -21.32
CA ALA A 108 7.13 32.98 -21.55
C ALA A 108 6.71 34.11 -20.61
N ALA A 109 7.67 34.72 -19.93
CA ALA A 109 7.40 35.93 -19.14
C ALA A 109 7.14 37.14 -20.06
N TRP A 110 6.05 37.89 -19.79
CA TRP A 110 5.79 39.13 -20.48
C TRP A 110 6.82 40.22 -20.08
N GLN A 111 7.42 40.91 -21.04
CA GLN A 111 8.55 41.80 -20.83
C GLN A 111 8.20 43.29 -20.90
N GLY A 112 6.92 43.63 -21.12
CA GLY A 112 6.50 45.00 -21.22
C GLY A 112 6.41 45.75 -19.88
N THR A 113 6.12 47.03 -19.92
CA THR A 113 5.83 47.89 -18.76
C THR A 113 4.32 48.12 -18.70
N VAL A 114 3.73 48.09 -17.51
CA VAL A 114 2.31 48.38 -17.26
C VAL A 114 2.21 49.65 -16.42
N ASN A 115 1.55 50.69 -16.95
CA ASN A 115 1.28 51.93 -16.23
C ASN A 115 -0.03 51.81 -15.43
N ALA A 116 -0.38 52.90 -14.70
CA ALA A 116 -1.68 52.99 -14.03
C ALA A 116 -2.83 52.97 -15.08
N GLY A 117 -3.92 52.27 -14.77
CA GLY A 117 -5.05 52.07 -15.69
C GLY A 117 -4.80 51.13 -16.86
N GLU A 118 -3.68 50.40 -16.87
CA GLU A 118 -3.36 49.42 -17.89
C GLU A 118 -3.42 47.96 -17.30
N CYS A 119 -3.73 47.01 -18.17
CA CYS A 119 -3.74 45.58 -17.83
C CYS A 119 -3.11 44.76 -18.97
N VAL A 120 -2.80 43.51 -18.68
CA VAL A 120 -2.26 42.54 -19.63
C VAL A 120 -3.23 41.37 -19.75
N ARG A 121 -3.64 41.01 -20.96
CA ARG A 121 -4.37 39.77 -21.18
C ARG A 121 -3.46 38.61 -20.78
N ILE A 122 -3.97 37.69 -19.99
CA ILE A 122 -3.17 36.62 -19.43
C ILE A 122 -3.87 35.27 -19.58
N MET A 123 -3.11 34.25 -19.93
CA MET A 123 -3.60 32.85 -19.99
C MET A 123 -3.29 32.11 -18.72
N THR A 124 -4.09 31.11 -18.39
CA THR A 124 -3.91 30.21 -17.25
C THR A 124 -2.48 29.63 -17.23
N GLY A 125 -1.82 29.72 -16.11
CA GLY A 125 -0.43 29.25 -15.94
C GLY A 125 0.64 30.21 -16.45
N ALA A 126 0.27 31.33 -17.11
CA ALA A 126 1.23 32.36 -17.49
C ALA A 126 1.75 33.11 -16.26
N ILE A 127 3.03 33.47 -16.30
CA ILE A 127 3.69 34.24 -15.22
C ILE A 127 3.00 35.60 -15.08
N MET A 128 2.71 35.98 -13.83
CA MET A 128 2.16 37.31 -13.53
C MET A 128 3.12 38.41 -13.96
N PRO A 129 2.66 39.37 -14.79
CA PRO A 129 3.49 40.52 -15.15
C PRO A 129 3.91 41.33 -13.90
N ARG A 130 5.08 41.90 -13.95
CA ARG A 130 5.64 42.70 -12.83
C ARG A 130 4.68 43.80 -12.38
N GLY A 131 4.41 43.87 -11.08
CA GLY A 131 3.57 44.87 -10.46
C GLY A 131 2.07 44.67 -10.62
N LEU A 132 1.63 43.57 -11.24
CA LEU A 132 0.26 43.11 -11.25
C LEU A 132 0.06 41.97 -10.27
N ASP A 133 -1.09 41.94 -9.61
CA ASP A 133 -1.37 41.00 -8.49
C ASP A 133 -2.74 40.34 -8.55
N THR A 134 -3.59 40.74 -9.51
CA THR A 134 -5.00 40.31 -9.58
C THR A 134 -5.35 39.93 -11.01
N VAL A 135 -6.15 38.89 -11.20
CA VAL A 135 -6.62 38.47 -12.53
C VAL A 135 -8.14 38.51 -12.59
N ALA A 136 -8.68 39.29 -13.54
CA ALA A 136 -10.10 39.29 -13.86
C ALA A 136 -10.40 38.20 -14.89
N PRO A 137 -11.26 37.20 -14.60
CA PRO A 137 -11.63 36.14 -15.54
C PRO A 137 -12.30 36.77 -16.79
N GLN A 138 -11.89 36.34 -17.98
CA GLN A 138 -12.38 36.90 -19.23
C GLN A 138 -13.90 36.76 -19.41
N GLU A 139 -14.52 35.77 -18.81
CA GLU A 139 -15.96 35.49 -18.89
C GLU A 139 -16.81 36.48 -18.08
N LEU A 140 -16.20 37.19 -17.14
CA LEU A 140 -16.88 38.05 -16.16
C LEU A 140 -16.70 39.56 -16.47
N VAL A 141 -16.00 39.90 -17.56
CA VAL A 141 -15.66 41.27 -17.91
C VAL A 141 -16.25 41.64 -19.28
N LYS A 142 -16.39 42.95 -19.53
CA LYS A 142 -16.78 43.45 -20.85
C LYS A 142 -15.57 44.04 -21.57
N VAL A 143 -15.39 43.65 -22.83
CA VAL A 143 -14.30 44.14 -23.67
C VAL A 143 -14.87 45.03 -24.77
N ASP A 144 -14.30 46.21 -24.91
CA ASP A 144 -14.62 47.15 -25.98
C ASP A 144 -13.31 47.65 -26.60
N GLY A 145 -13.01 47.15 -27.79
CA GLY A 145 -11.75 47.42 -28.47
C GLY A 145 -10.53 46.93 -27.65
N ASP A 146 -9.67 47.89 -27.29
CA ASP A 146 -8.49 47.65 -26.46
C ASP A 146 -8.73 47.90 -24.94
N THR A 147 -9.97 48.12 -24.54
CA THR A 147 -10.35 48.44 -23.17
C THR A 147 -11.20 47.32 -22.57
N VAL A 148 -10.88 46.92 -21.35
CA VAL A 148 -11.66 45.96 -20.56
C VAL A 148 -12.29 46.68 -19.36
N GLN A 149 -13.58 46.43 -19.13
CA GLN A 149 -14.37 46.97 -18.01
C GLN A 149 -14.54 45.90 -16.94
N ILE A 150 -13.99 46.17 -15.74
CA ILE A 150 -14.13 45.26 -14.61
C ILE A 150 -15.31 45.70 -13.74
N PRO A 151 -16.37 44.88 -13.57
CA PRO A 151 -17.52 45.23 -12.73
C PRO A 151 -17.11 45.48 -11.25
N PRO A 152 -17.78 46.44 -10.57
CA PRO A 152 -17.49 46.70 -9.15
C PRO A 152 -17.84 45.48 -8.29
N GLY A 153 -17.05 45.24 -7.27
CA GLY A 153 -17.26 44.14 -6.34
C GLY A 153 -17.03 42.72 -6.90
N LEU A 154 -16.56 42.61 -8.17
CA LEU A 154 -16.25 41.30 -8.78
C LEU A 154 -15.02 40.66 -8.16
N LEU A 155 -14.01 41.44 -7.81
CA LEU A 155 -12.69 40.97 -7.40
C LEU A 155 -12.19 41.74 -6.18
N GLN A 156 -11.34 41.06 -5.43
CA GLN A 156 -10.46 41.68 -4.44
C GLN A 156 -9.00 41.63 -4.94
N ALA A 157 -8.16 42.50 -4.40
CA ALA A 157 -6.73 42.49 -4.72
C ALA A 157 -6.11 41.12 -4.32
N GLY A 158 -5.41 40.48 -5.26
CA GLY A 158 -4.81 39.16 -5.11
C GLY A 158 -5.63 38.02 -5.69
N ASP A 159 -6.88 38.26 -6.10
CA ASP A 159 -7.74 37.19 -6.61
C ASP A 159 -7.18 36.57 -7.92
N ASN A 160 -7.39 35.25 -8.04
CA ASN A 160 -7.01 34.42 -9.19
C ASN A 160 -5.51 34.42 -9.53
N ARG A 161 -4.66 34.82 -8.59
CA ARG A 161 -3.21 34.67 -8.63
C ARG A 161 -2.81 33.48 -7.79
N ARG A 162 -2.12 32.52 -8.37
CA ARG A 162 -1.41 31.47 -7.64
C ARG A 162 -0.05 32.00 -7.23
N LEU A 163 0.28 31.84 -5.96
CA LEU A 163 1.55 32.32 -5.44
C LEU A 163 2.68 31.31 -5.69
N LEU A 164 3.88 31.83 -5.87
CA LEU A 164 5.12 31.03 -5.87
C LEU A 164 5.12 30.09 -4.67
N GLY A 165 5.24 28.80 -4.92
CA GLY A 165 5.38 27.78 -3.86
C GLY A 165 4.10 27.53 -3.04
N GLU A 166 2.91 27.95 -3.50
CA GLU A 166 1.65 27.69 -2.76
C GLU A 166 1.35 26.21 -2.53
N ASP A 167 1.80 25.33 -3.42
CA ASP A 167 1.70 23.88 -3.27
C ASP A 167 2.93 23.33 -2.49
N LEU A 168 4.13 23.74 -2.90
CA LEU A 168 5.37 23.26 -2.30
C LEU A 168 6.51 24.27 -2.44
N MET A 169 7.12 24.64 -1.33
CA MET A 169 8.31 25.53 -1.35
C MET A 169 9.59 24.74 -1.55
N ALA A 170 10.53 25.31 -2.29
CA ALA A 170 11.91 24.81 -2.39
C ALA A 170 12.52 24.58 -1.00
N GLY A 171 13.20 23.46 -0.80
CA GLY A 171 13.79 23.08 0.48
C GLY A 171 12.83 22.36 1.45
N GLN A 172 11.55 22.29 1.16
CA GLN A 172 10.59 21.47 1.94
C GLN A 172 10.60 20.01 1.47
N ALA A 173 10.29 19.10 2.39
CA ALA A 173 10.15 17.69 2.06
C ALA A 173 8.85 17.48 1.26
N ALA A 174 9.00 17.08 -0.01
CA ALA A 174 7.89 16.73 -0.89
C ALA A 174 7.29 15.37 -0.53
N LEU A 175 8.14 14.37 -0.25
CA LEU A 175 7.76 13.03 0.16
C LEU A 175 8.72 12.51 1.23
N ARG A 176 8.21 11.69 2.15
CA ARG A 176 8.99 11.08 3.22
C ARG A 176 9.49 9.68 2.85
N ALA A 177 10.61 9.27 3.41
CA ALA A 177 11.08 7.89 3.38
C ALA A 177 9.98 6.94 3.88
N GLY A 178 9.89 5.74 3.30
CA GLY A 178 8.83 4.79 3.59
C GLY A 178 7.51 5.04 2.84
N THR A 179 7.41 6.12 2.06
CA THR A 179 6.24 6.38 1.20
C THR A 179 6.22 5.41 0.02
N ARG A 180 5.07 4.75 -0.22
CA ARG A 180 4.83 4.00 -1.46
C ARG A 180 4.54 4.95 -2.60
N LEU A 181 5.27 4.82 -3.70
CA LEU A 181 5.15 5.67 -4.88
C LEU A 181 3.91 5.29 -5.71
N ALA A 182 2.77 5.87 -5.36
CA ALA A 182 1.54 5.83 -6.14
C ALA A 182 1.61 6.82 -7.33
N PRO A 183 0.69 6.77 -8.30
CA PRO A 183 0.69 7.67 -9.46
C PRO A 183 0.81 9.16 -9.10
N ALA A 184 0.08 9.64 -8.09
CA ALA A 184 0.14 11.03 -7.65
C ALA A 184 1.53 11.40 -7.10
N ALA A 185 2.18 10.49 -6.34
CA ALA A 185 3.54 10.72 -5.84
C ALA A 185 4.56 10.81 -6.97
N CYS A 186 4.46 9.94 -7.97
CA CYS A 186 5.32 10.01 -9.16
C CYS A 186 5.06 11.29 -9.97
N GLY A 187 3.80 11.73 -10.07
CA GLY A 187 3.44 13.00 -10.71
C GLY A 187 4.06 14.20 -9.99
N LEU A 188 4.00 14.22 -8.66
CA LEU A 188 4.65 15.25 -7.86
C LEU A 188 6.16 15.26 -8.11
N LEU A 189 6.84 14.11 -8.04
CA LEU A 189 8.28 14.01 -8.30
C LEU A 189 8.65 14.49 -9.71
N ALA A 190 7.82 14.19 -10.71
CA ALA A 190 7.99 14.69 -12.08
C ALA A 190 7.85 16.19 -12.15
N SER A 191 6.90 16.83 -11.44
CA SER A 191 6.74 18.28 -11.39
C SER A 191 7.93 18.99 -10.74
N LEU A 192 8.71 18.29 -9.93
CA LEU A 192 9.97 18.77 -9.37
C LEU A 192 11.18 18.60 -10.32
N GLY A 193 10.98 18.03 -11.50
CA GLY A 193 12.04 17.79 -12.47
C GLY A 193 12.95 16.61 -12.12
N LEU A 194 12.54 15.70 -11.27
CA LEU A 194 13.36 14.58 -10.81
C LEU A 194 13.24 13.39 -11.78
N PRO A 195 14.32 12.98 -12.47
CA PRO A 195 14.28 11.89 -13.44
C PRO A 195 14.35 10.50 -12.79
N SER A 196 14.82 10.41 -11.56
CA SER A 196 15.04 9.17 -10.82
C SER A 196 14.92 9.40 -9.32
N VAL A 197 14.71 8.32 -8.56
CA VAL A 197 14.58 8.34 -7.11
C VAL A 197 15.28 7.16 -6.45
N SER A 198 15.71 7.35 -5.19
CA SER A 198 16.27 6.28 -4.35
C SER A 198 15.12 5.52 -3.67
N VAL A 199 15.09 4.22 -3.84
CA VAL A 199 14.06 3.33 -3.30
C VAL A 199 14.70 2.13 -2.60
N TRP A 200 13.97 1.49 -1.69
CA TRP A 200 14.39 0.21 -1.16
C TRP A 200 14.30 -0.87 -2.24
N ARG A 201 15.28 -1.78 -2.28
CA ARG A 201 15.22 -2.98 -3.12
C ARG A 201 13.95 -3.76 -2.83
N ARG A 202 13.35 -4.37 -3.85
CA ARG A 202 12.22 -5.29 -3.67
C ARG A 202 12.64 -6.49 -2.83
N PRO A 203 11.89 -6.88 -1.79
CA PRO A 203 12.14 -8.13 -1.10
C PRO A 203 11.97 -9.31 -2.04
N LYS A 204 12.86 -10.28 -1.92
CA LYS A 204 12.78 -11.58 -2.59
C LYS A 204 12.03 -12.56 -1.70
N VAL A 205 10.99 -13.17 -2.23
CA VAL A 205 10.14 -14.13 -1.52
C VAL A 205 10.22 -15.46 -2.22
N ALA A 206 10.83 -16.45 -1.58
CA ALA A 206 10.84 -17.83 -2.08
C ALA A 206 9.51 -18.51 -1.71
N TYR A 207 8.94 -19.26 -2.65
CA TYR A 207 7.75 -20.06 -2.42
C TYR A 207 7.93 -21.48 -2.92
N PHE A 208 7.49 -22.44 -2.11
CA PHE A 208 7.29 -23.83 -2.52
C PHE A 208 6.10 -24.47 -1.81
N SER A 209 5.42 -25.37 -2.49
CA SER A 209 4.42 -26.27 -1.90
C SER A 209 5.08 -27.57 -1.47
N THR A 210 4.58 -28.19 -0.39
CA THR A 210 5.02 -29.50 0.05
C THR A 210 3.83 -30.42 0.31
N GLY A 211 3.99 -31.68 -0.05
CA GLY A 211 2.98 -32.74 0.08
C GLY A 211 3.05 -33.70 -1.09
N ASP A 212 3.04 -35.00 -0.82
CA ASP A 212 3.10 -36.05 -1.86
C ASP A 212 1.81 -36.14 -2.67
N GLU A 213 0.72 -35.55 -2.16
CA GLU A 213 -0.56 -35.41 -2.87
C GLU A 213 -0.57 -34.30 -3.91
N ILE A 214 0.43 -33.40 -3.92
CA ILE A 214 0.43 -32.21 -4.77
C ILE A 214 0.94 -32.54 -6.17
N LEU A 215 0.16 -32.16 -7.16
CA LEU A 215 0.50 -32.25 -8.59
C LEU A 215 0.84 -30.88 -9.17
N SER A 216 1.89 -30.84 -9.99
CA SER A 216 2.16 -29.68 -10.84
C SER A 216 1.20 -29.63 -12.02
N LEU A 217 0.99 -28.43 -12.60
CA LEU A 217 0.17 -28.32 -13.82
C LEU A 217 0.82 -29.09 -14.96
N GLY A 218 -0.02 -29.82 -15.70
CA GLY A 218 0.43 -30.68 -16.82
C GLY A 218 0.69 -32.15 -16.43
N GLU A 219 0.78 -32.46 -15.15
CA GLU A 219 0.82 -33.85 -14.69
C GLU A 219 -0.56 -34.52 -14.83
N ALA A 220 -0.56 -35.83 -15.11
CA ALA A 220 -1.81 -36.58 -15.18
C ALA A 220 -2.49 -36.68 -13.81
N PRO A 221 -3.83 -36.51 -13.72
CA PRO A 221 -4.53 -36.67 -12.44
C PRO A 221 -4.36 -38.10 -11.93
N ARG A 222 -4.17 -38.25 -10.60
CA ARG A 222 -4.09 -39.55 -9.93
C ARG A 222 -4.99 -39.53 -8.68
N GLU A 223 -5.44 -40.67 -8.27
CA GLU A 223 -6.28 -40.85 -7.09
C GLU A 223 -5.56 -40.31 -5.85
N GLY A 224 -6.29 -39.57 -5.02
CA GLY A 224 -5.77 -38.95 -3.80
C GLY A 224 -4.91 -37.70 -4.00
N ALA A 225 -4.65 -37.27 -5.24
CA ALA A 225 -3.85 -36.09 -5.52
C ALA A 225 -4.71 -34.89 -5.91
N VAL A 226 -4.16 -33.69 -5.72
CA VAL A 226 -4.76 -32.40 -6.06
C VAL A 226 -3.75 -31.52 -6.76
N TYR A 227 -4.20 -30.68 -7.71
CA TYR A 227 -3.33 -29.70 -8.33
C TYR A 227 -2.97 -28.56 -7.39
N ASP A 228 -1.72 -28.09 -7.48
CA ASP A 228 -1.18 -27.00 -6.68
C ASP A 228 -1.83 -25.65 -7.02
N SER A 229 -2.96 -25.35 -6.41
CA SER A 229 -3.59 -24.05 -6.54
C SER A 229 -2.91 -22.97 -5.67
N ASN A 230 -2.30 -23.37 -4.55
CA ASN A 230 -1.69 -22.43 -3.60
C ASN A 230 -0.50 -21.70 -4.21
N ARG A 231 0.32 -22.38 -5.01
CA ARG A 231 1.45 -21.79 -5.73
C ARG A 231 1.03 -20.58 -6.57
N TYR A 232 -0.02 -20.72 -7.36
CA TYR A 232 -0.50 -19.63 -8.23
C TYR A 232 -1.16 -18.50 -7.44
N THR A 233 -1.89 -18.86 -6.40
CA THR A 233 -2.53 -17.87 -5.51
C THR A 233 -1.50 -17.04 -4.76
N VAL A 234 -0.51 -17.70 -4.13
CA VAL A 234 0.55 -17.00 -3.39
C VAL A 234 1.43 -16.19 -4.34
N ALA A 235 1.78 -16.74 -5.52
CA ALA A 235 2.53 -16.03 -6.55
C ALA A 235 1.84 -14.70 -6.94
N GLY A 236 0.53 -14.75 -7.21
CA GLY A 236 -0.25 -13.56 -7.53
C GLY A 236 -0.24 -12.53 -6.39
N MET A 237 -0.46 -12.97 -5.14
CA MET A 237 -0.48 -12.08 -3.97
C MET A 237 0.89 -11.44 -3.68
N VAL A 238 1.99 -12.19 -3.81
CA VAL A 238 3.37 -11.68 -3.64
C VAL A 238 3.71 -10.64 -4.70
N GLN A 239 3.38 -10.93 -5.97
CA GLN A 239 3.63 -10.02 -7.09
C GLN A 239 2.77 -8.74 -7.00
N ALA A 240 1.49 -8.86 -6.61
CA ALA A 240 0.59 -7.73 -6.42
C ALA A 240 1.08 -6.76 -5.33
N LEU A 241 1.75 -7.26 -4.30
CA LEU A 241 2.41 -6.44 -3.30
C LEU A 241 3.66 -5.70 -3.84
N GLY A 242 4.24 -6.19 -4.94
CA GLY A 242 5.46 -5.65 -5.53
C GLY A 242 6.74 -6.30 -5.02
N CYS A 243 6.66 -7.47 -4.39
CA CYS A 243 7.81 -8.31 -4.07
C CYS A 243 8.28 -9.12 -5.28
N GLU A 244 9.54 -9.54 -5.28
CA GLU A 244 10.11 -10.47 -6.27
C GLU A 244 9.85 -11.90 -5.83
N LEU A 245 9.19 -12.71 -6.67
CA LEU A 245 8.93 -14.11 -6.38
C LEU A 245 10.06 -14.99 -6.89
N ILE A 246 10.57 -15.87 -6.02
CA ILE A 246 11.42 -17.01 -6.37
C ILE A 246 10.55 -18.27 -6.27
N ASP A 247 10.06 -18.74 -7.42
CA ASP A 247 9.18 -19.89 -7.50
C ASP A 247 9.99 -21.19 -7.53
N MET A 248 9.92 -21.95 -6.44
CA MET A 248 10.66 -23.22 -6.28
C MET A 248 9.80 -24.45 -6.56
N GLY A 249 8.53 -24.28 -6.92
CA GLY A 249 7.63 -25.36 -7.32
C GLY A 249 7.13 -26.24 -6.19
N VAL A 250 6.97 -27.54 -6.49
CA VAL A 250 6.54 -28.56 -5.51
C VAL A 250 7.76 -29.31 -5.01
N VAL A 251 7.93 -29.34 -3.70
CA VAL A 251 9.01 -30.09 -3.03
C VAL A 251 8.40 -31.35 -2.40
N ARG A 252 9.00 -32.50 -2.64
CA ARG A 252 8.54 -33.77 -2.05
C ARG A 252 8.72 -33.74 -0.54
N ASP A 253 7.84 -34.43 0.20
CA ASP A 253 7.92 -34.53 1.66
C ASP A 253 9.01 -35.53 2.11
N GLU A 254 10.20 -35.41 1.51
CA GLU A 254 11.42 -36.16 1.82
C GLU A 254 12.41 -35.26 2.56
N PRO A 255 13.01 -35.71 3.69
CA PRO A 255 13.89 -34.88 4.51
C PRO A 255 15.02 -34.20 3.74
N ALA A 256 15.68 -34.90 2.82
CA ALA A 256 16.79 -34.34 2.06
C ALA A 256 16.33 -33.28 1.05
N ALA A 257 15.19 -33.50 0.38
CA ALA A 257 14.63 -32.53 -0.57
C ALA A 257 14.15 -31.27 0.14
N LEU A 258 13.50 -31.41 1.31
CA LEU A 258 13.06 -30.29 2.13
C LEU A 258 14.24 -29.50 2.69
N GLU A 259 15.28 -30.18 3.22
CA GLU A 259 16.51 -29.53 3.70
C GLU A 259 17.14 -28.68 2.61
N GLN A 260 17.32 -29.25 1.43
CA GLN A 260 17.90 -28.52 0.28
C GLN A 260 17.04 -27.32 -0.12
N ALA A 261 15.72 -27.48 -0.19
CA ALA A 261 14.81 -26.39 -0.56
C ALA A 261 14.86 -25.23 0.46
N PHE A 262 14.88 -25.50 1.75
CA PHE A 262 15.02 -24.44 2.76
C PHE A 262 16.38 -23.75 2.71
N VAL A 263 17.46 -24.50 2.50
CA VAL A 263 18.83 -23.97 2.36
C VAL A 263 18.92 -23.05 1.13
N ASP A 264 18.43 -23.53 -0.01
CA ASP A 264 18.45 -22.76 -1.27
C ASP A 264 17.56 -21.49 -1.18
N ALA A 265 16.40 -21.62 -0.55
CA ALA A 265 15.52 -20.49 -0.31
C ALA A 265 16.19 -19.43 0.60
N ALA A 266 16.76 -19.84 1.73
CA ALA A 266 17.42 -18.93 2.67
C ALA A 266 18.67 -18.27 2.10
N ALA A 267 19.36 -18.92 1.15
CA ALA A 267 20.50 -18.36 0.46
C ALA A 267 20.14 -17.21 -0.50
N GLN A 268 18.90 -17.16 -1.00
CA GLN A 268 18.50 -16.25 -2.09
C GLN A 268 17.43 -15.24 -1.69
N ALA A 269 16.56 -15.60 -0.72
CA ALA A 269 15.36 -14.83 -0.38
C ALA A 269 15.49 -14.08 0.96
N ASP A 270 14.65 -13.07 1.12
CA ASP A 270 14.46 -12.32 2.36
C ASP A 270 13.32 -12.93 3.20
N ALA A 271 12.37 -13.60 2.51
CA ALA A 271 11.30 -14.36 3.14
C ALA A 271 11.04 -15.68 2.40
N ILE A 272 10.58 -16.68 3.15
CA ILE A 272 10.20 -18.00 2.65
C ILE A 272 8.74 -18.22 3.00
N ILE A 273 7.93 -18.59 2.01
CA ILE A 273 6.54 -19.00 2.21
C ILE A 273 6.42 -20.45 1.76
N THR A 274 5.91 -21.32 2.65
CA THR A 274 5.53 -22.69 2.28
C THR A 274 4.04 -22.90 2.46
N SER A 275 3.42 -23.74 1.66
CA SER A 275 2.06 -24.24 1.89
C SER A 275 2.07 -25.76 2.06
N GLY A 276 1.35 -26.24 3.07
CA GLY A 276 1.42 -27.62 3.53
C GLY A 276 2.45 -27.82 4.65
N GLY A 277 2.56 -29.04 5.19
CA GLY A 277 3.57 -29.40 6.17
C GLY A 277 3.50 -28.71 7.55
N VAL A 278 2.41 -28.00 7.89
CA VAL A 278 2.22 -27.34 9.21
C VAL A 278 1.04 -27.90 9.99
N SER A 279 0.40 -28.96 9.49
CA SER A 279 -0.71 -29.63 10.15
C SER A 279 -0.28 -30.40 11.40
N VAL A 280 -1.23 -30.92 12.19
CA VAL A 280 -0.97 -31.65 13.44
C VAL A 280 -0.59 -33.13 13.22
N GLY A 281 -0.30 -33.56 12.00
CA GLY A 281 0.08 -34.95 11.66
C GLY A 281 1.43 -35.39 12.28
N GLU A 282 1.56 -36.66 12.58
CA GLU A 282 2.75 -37.23 13.23
C GLU A 282 3.96 -37.38 12.29
N ALA A 283 3.76 -37.48 10.97
CA ALA A 283 4.83 -37.64 9.97
C ALA A 283 5.04 -36.30 9.22
N ASP A 284 5.53 -35.28 9.91
CA ASP A 284 5.72 -33.97 9.35
C ASP A 284 7.21 -33.67 9.23
N HIS A 285 7.83 -34.19 8.15
CA HIS A 285 9.24 -33.94 7.85
C HIS A 285 9.52 -32.45 7.67
N THR A 286 8.55 -31.69 7.14
CA THR A 286 8.65 -30.25 6.97
C THR A 286 8.87 -29.54 8.30
N LYS A 287 8.14 -29.90 9.38
CA LYS A 287 8.35 -29.33 10.72
C LYS A 287 9.71 -29.68 11.30
N ALA A 288 10.15 -30.94 11.11
CA ALA A 288 11.46 -31.39 11.59
C ALA A 288 12.59 -30.57 10.92
N MET A 289 12.49 -30.31 9.60
CA MET A 289 13.47 -29.53 8.87
C MET A 289 13.43 -28.04 9.27
N MET A 290 12.25 -27.45 9.42
CA MET A 290 12.11 -26.07 9.94
C MET A 290 12.81 -25.89 11.29
N LYS A 291 12.63 -26.83 12.22
CA LYS A 291 13.29 -26.80 13.54
C LYS A 291 14.79 -27.06 13.47
N LYS A 292 15.25 -27.89 12.53
CA LYS A 292 16.67 -28.19 12.34
C LYS A 292 17.44 -27.01 11.79
N LEU A 293 16.84 -26.28 10.84
CA LEU A 293 17.50 -25.26 10.04
C LEU A 293 17.27 -23.83 10.56
N GLY A 294 16.38 -23.65 11.53
CA GLY A 294 16.05 -22.32 12.00
C GLY A 294 15.46 -22.24 13.39
N ASP A 295 15.26 -21.01 13.83
CA ASP A 295 14.46 -20.68 15.01
C ASP A 295 13.00 -20.50 14.56
N VAL A 296 12.15 -21.53 14.81
CA VAL A 296 10.79 -21.61 14.27
C VAL A 296 9.79 -22.01 15.35
N ALA A 297 8.75 -21.18 15.50
CA ALA A 297 7.60 -21.44 16.34
C ALA A 297 6.43 -22.01 15.51
N PHE A 298 5.69 -22.94 16.11
CA PHE A 298 4.48 -23.53 15.51
C PHE A 298 3.28 -23.12 16.34
N TRP A 299 2.35 -22.42 15.70
CA TRP A 299 1.21 -21.81 16.35
C TRP A 299 -0.11 -22.50 16.02
N ARG A 300 -0.99 -22.46 16.99
CA ARG A 300 -2.43 -22.63 16.80
C ARG A 300 -3.11 -21.30 17.04
N ILE A 301 -3.46 -20.64 15.96
CA ILE A 301 -4.10 -19.33 16.02
C ILE A 301 -5.60 -19.52 16.32
N ALA A 302 -6.11 -18.70 17.22
CA ALA A 302 -7.55 -18.67 17.54
C ALA A 302 -8.33 -17.95 16.41
N MET A 303 -8.36 -18.58 15.23
CA MET A 303 -9.01 -18.07 14.02
C MET A 303 -9.66 -19.17 13.18
N ARG A 304 -10.46 -18.78 12.20
CA ARG A 304 -11.06 -19.63 11.17
C ARG A 304 -11.25 -18.85 9.88
N PRO A 305 -10.80 -19.39 8.69
CA PRO A 305 -9.91 -20.53 8.52
C PRO A 305 -8.47 -20.19 8.88
N GLY A 306 -7.53 -21.15 8.78
CA GLY A 306 -6.10 -20.87 8.91
C GLY A 306 -5.55 -20.99 10.33
N ARG A 307 -5.98 -21.99 11.09
CA ARG A 307 -5.56 -22.18 12.48
C ARG A 307 -4.07 -22.53 12.67
N PRO A 308 -3.47 -23.50 11.93
CA PRO A 308 -2.04 -23.81 12.06
C PRO A 308 -1.21 -22.82 11.24
N MET A 309 -0.09 -22.37 11.79
CA MET A 309 0.92 -21.56 11.11
C MET A 309 2.29 -21.80 11.74
N ALA A 310 3.35 -21.86 10.91
CA ALA A 310 4.72 -21.81 11.37
C ALA A 310 5.30 -20.43 11.06
N VAL A 311 6.06 -19.87 12.00
CA VAL A 311 6.73 -18.59 11.85
C VAL A 311 8.11 -18.64 12.45
N GLY A 312 9.09 -18.03 11.79
CA GLY A 312 10.45 -18.00 12.31
C GLY A 312 11.44 -17.42 11.35
N ARG A 313 12.68 -17.88 11.47
CA ARG A 313 13.79 -17.57 10.57
C ARG A 313 14.53 -18.82 10.19
N ILE A 314 14.88 -18.95 8.92
CA ILE A 314 15.81 -19.95 8.42
C ILE A 314 17.11 -19.23 8.11
N THR A 315 18.22 -19.73 8.64
CA THR A 315 19.53 -19.10 8.51
C THR A 315 20.47 -19.98 7.69
N GLN A 316 21.14 -19.37 6.71
CA GLN A 316 22.16 -19.99 5.90
C GLN A 316 23.41 -19.10 5.83
N GLY A 317 24.48 -19.47 6.51
CA GLY A 317 25.67 -18.64 6.68
C GLY A 317 25.31 -17.33 7.39
N GLU A 318 25.62 -16.20 6.77
CA GLU A 318 25.31 -14.85 7.29
C GLU A 318 23.90 -14.36 6.90
N ARG A 319 23.19 -15.09 6.03
CA ARG A 319 21.85 -14.71 5.56
C ARG A 319 20.77 -15.35 6.42
N SER A 320 19.69 -14.61 6.60
CA SER A 320 18.51 -15.08 7.32
C SER A 320 17.26 -14.64 6.61
N ALA A 321 16.36 -15.58 6.32
CA ALA A 321 15.06 -15.33 5.72
C ALA A 321 13.94 -15.56 6.74
N VAL A 322 12.93 -14.67 6.74
CA VAL A 322 11.73 -14.86 7.56
C VAL A 322 10.88 -15.98 6.98
N LEU A 323 10.47 -16.94 7.81
CA LEU A 323 9.67 -18.09 7.40
C LEU A 323 8.19 -17.88 7.74
N PHE A 324 7.33 -18.20 6.79
CA PHE A 324 5.88 -18.31 6.91
C PHE A 324 5.44 -19.69 6.39
N GLY A 325 5.18 -20.64 7.29
CA GLY A 325 4.57 -21.91 6.95
C GLY A 325 3.04 -21.78 7.02
N LEU A 326 2.37 -21.90 5.89
CA LEU A 326 0.93 -21.70 5.75
C LEU A 326 0.19 -23.04 5.71
N PRO A 327 -1.14 -23.05 6.05
CA PRO A 327 -1.96 -24.23 5.90
C PRO A 327 -1.98 -24.78 4.46
N GLY A 328 -2.36 -26.07 4.26
CA GLY A 328 -2.53 -26.62 2.92
C GLY A 328 -3.83 -26.19 2.21
N ASN A 329 -4.92 -25.92 2.96
CA ASN A 329 -6.20 -25.54 2.37
C ASN A 329 -6.17 -24.15 1.69
N PRO A 330 -6.60 -23.99 0.43
CA PRO A 330 -6.38 -22.77 -0.36
C PRO A 330 -7.01 -21.52 0.24
N VAL A 331 -8.24 -21.59 0.75
CA VAL A 331 -8.86 -20.42 1.41
C VAL A 331 -8.13 -20.06 2.70
N ALA A 332 -7.62 -21.05 3.44
CA ALA A 332 -6.85 -20.79 4.63
C ALA A 332 -5.50 -20.11 4.31
N VAL A 333 -4.84 -20.50 3.20
CA VAL A 333 -3.65 -19.83 2.68
C VAL A 333 -3.93 -18.35 2.40
N MET A 334 -4.97 -18.05 1.62
CA MET A 334 -5.31 -16.68 1.27
C MET A 334 -5.63 -15.82 2.50
N VAL A 335 -6.43 -16.34 3.43
CA VAL A 335 -6.81 -15.61 4.64
C VAL A 335 -5.63 -15.40 5.57
N THR A 336 -4.75 -16.40 5.79
CA THR A 336 -3.55 -16.23 6.60
C THR A 336 -2.55 -15.29 5.94
N PHE A 337 -2.44 -15.34 4.61
CA PHE A 337 -1.64 -14.37 3.86
C PHE A 337 -2.15 -12.95 4.08
N ALA A 338 -3.44 -12.71 3.87
CA ALA A 338 -4.04 -11.38 4.04
C ALA A 338 -3.90 -10.84 5.47
N ALA A 339 -4.13 -11.70 6.46
CA ALA A 339 -4.13 -11.29 7.86
C ALA A 339 -2.74 -11.09 8.47
N PHE A 340 -1.72 -11.83 8.00
CA PHE A 340 -0.40 -11.90 8.66
C PHE A 340 0.78 -11.72 7.72
N VAL A 341 0.83 -12.44 6.59
CA VAL A 341 1.99 -12.38 5.69
C VAL A 341 2.06 -11.04 4.98
N ARG A 342 0.93 -10.53 4.51
CA ARG A 342 0.85 -9.22 3.84
C ARG A 342 1.42 -8.07 4.69
N PRO A 343 0.95 -7.81 5.93
CA PRO A 343 1.53 -6.74 6.75
C PRO A 343 3.02 -6.98 7.07
N ALA A 344 3.44 -8.23 7.25
CA ALA A 344 4.84 -8.58 7.45
C ALA A 344 5.70 -8.27 6.21
N LEU A 345 5.23 -8.62 5.01
CA LEU A 345 5.92 -8.28 3.76
C LEU A 345 5.96 -6.77 3.50
N GLN A 346 4.89 -6.04 3.83
CA GLN A 346 4.88 -4.57 3.76
C GLN A 346 5.96 -3.96 4.66
N GLN A 347 6.10 -4.47 5.88
CA GLN A 347 7.18 -4.07 6.78
C GLN A 347 8.56 -4.45 6.22
N LEU A 348 8.71 -5.65 5.65
CA LEU A 348 9.95 -6.11 5.00
C LEU A 348 10.34 -5.19 3.83
N MET A 349 9.37 -4.65 3.09
CA MET A 349 9.58 -3.66 2.04
C MET A 349 10.03 -2.30 2.57
N GLY A 350 9.98 -2.06 3.87
CA GLY A 350 10.19 -0.74 4.47
C GLY A 350 9.00 0.22 4.26
N TRP A 351 7.83 -0.30 3.88
CA TRP A 351 6.63 0.49 3.68
C TRP A 351 5.94 0.77 5.02
N GLN A 352 5.74 2.04 5.34
CA GLN A 352 4.91 2.48 6.47
C GLN A 352 3.42 2.43 6.04
N ALA A 353 2.94 1.22 5.77
CA ALA A 353 1.57 1.02 5.31
C ALA A 353 0.57 1.45 6.41
N PRO A 354 -0.45 2.23 6.07
CA PRO A 354 -1.55 2.46 7.00
C PRO A 354 -2.30 1.13 7.24
N ALA A 355 -2.86 0.97 8.43
CA ALA A 355 -3.73 -0.16 8.70
C ALA A 355 -4.91 -0.16 7.71
N LEU A 356 -5.26 -1.34 7.20
CA LEU A 356 -6.42 -1.45 6.32
C LEU A 356 -7.68 -1.04 7.08
N PRO A 357 -8.47 -0.10 6.54
CA PRO A 357 -9.74 0.25 7.15
C PRO A 357 -10.72 -0.92 7.06
N LEU A 358 -11.35 -1.24 8.16
CA LEU A 358 -12.50 -2.14 8.16
C LEU A 358 -13.77 -1.32 7.90
N LEU A 359 -14.49 -1.65 6.83
CA LEU A 359 -15.76 -1.01 6.51
C LEU A 359 -16.87 -1.61 7.36
N LYS A 360 -17.82 -0.79 7.77
CA LYS A 360 -19.06 -1.25 8.44
C LYS A 360 -20.12 -1.53 7.38
N ALA A 361 -20.60 -2.77 7.34
CA ALA A 361 -21.69 -3.18 6.44
C ALA A 361 -22.78 -3.90 7.23
N LYS A 362 -24.05 -3.75 6.82
CA LYS A 362 -25.18 -4.48 7.40
C LYS A 362 -25.22 -5.91 6.83
N SER A 363 -25.27 -6.91 7.71
CA SER A 363 -25.43 -8.30 7.27
C SER A 363 -26.82 -8.52 6.70
N THR A 364 -26.92 -9.08 5.49
CA THR A 364 -28.22 -9.40 4.87
C THR A 364 -28.78 -10.74 5.36
N GLU A 365 -27.99 -11.51 6.11
CA GLU A 365 -28.36 -12.81 6.63
C GLU A 365 -27.77 -13.07 8.02
N ALA A 366 -28.30 -14.06 8.73
CA ALA A 366 -27.77 -14.44 10.03
C ALA A 366 -26.46 -15.20 9.91
N LEU A 367 -25.42 -14.78 10.63
CA LEU A 367 -24.11 -15.42 10.61
C LEU A 367 -23.88 -16.20 11.92
N ARG A 368 -23.52 -17.47 11.78
CA ARG A 368 -23.13 -18.29 12.94
C ARG A 368 -21.70 -18.02 13.33
N LYS A 369 -21.46 -17.71 14.59
CA LYS A 369 -20.15 -17.38 15.15
C LYS A 369 -20.02 -17.86 16.58
N LYS A 370 -18.95 -18.61 16.88
CA LYS A 370 -18.61 -19.01 18.26
C LYS A 370 -17.58 -18.03 18.83
N PRO A 371 -17.80 -17.46 20.03
CA PRO A 371 -16.76 -16.70 20.74
C PRO A 371 -15.48 -17.51 20.96
N GLY A 372 -14.37 -16.84 21.22
CA GLY A 372 -13.06 -17.46 21.47
C GLY A 372 -12.19 -17.64 20.24
N ARG A 373 -12.57 -17.08 19.08
CA ARG A 373 -11.74 -17.02 17.87
C ARG A 373 -12.18 -15.90 16.96
N THR A 374 -11.29 -15.39 16.15
CA THR A 374 -11.62 -14.48 15.03
C THR A 374 -12.04 -15.31 13.83
N GLU A 375 -13.13 -14.94 13.15
CA GLU A 375 -13.55 -15.60 11.90
C GLU A 375 -13.49 -14.64 10.73
N TYR A 376 -12.97 -15.14 9.61
CA TYR A 376 -12.93 -14.46 8.32
C TYR A 376 -13.85 -15.22 7.36
N GLN A 377 -15.03 -14.67 7.09
CA GLN A 377 -16.01 -15.28 6.19
C GLN A 377 -16.02 -14.53 4.86
N ARG A 378 -16.08 -15.26 3.74
CA ARG A 378 -16.13 -14.67 2.40
C ARG A 378 -17.44 -13.96 2.22
N GLY A 379 -17.37 -12.68 1.86
CA GLY A 379 -18.53 -11.81 1.70
C GLY A 379 -18.59 -11.13 0.35
N ILE A 380 -19.81 -10.83 -0.07
CA ILE A 380 -20.10 -9.96 -1.22
C ILE A 380 -20.68 -8.68 -0.66
N VAL A 381 -19.89 -7.62 -0.71
CA VAL A 381 -20.28 -6.28 -0.29
C VAL A 381 -20.93 -5.57 -1.47
N SER A 382 -22.05 -4.93 -1.21
CA SER A 382 -22.78 -4.13 -2.18
C SER A 382 -23.44 -2.93 -1.50
N THR A 383 -24.00 -2.02 -2.30
CA THR A 383 -24.80 -0.90 -1.80
C THR A 383 -26.27 -1.18 -2.04
N ASN A 384 -27.10 -0.98 -1.02
CA ASN A 384 -28.57 -1.11 -1.16
C ASN A 384 -29.17 0.14 -1.82
N ALA A 385 -30.48 0.12 -2.08
CA ALA A 385 -31.20 1.22 -2.70
C ALA A 385 -31.18 2.54 -1.88
N ALA A 386 -30.91 2.45 -0.58
CA ALA A 386 -30.78 3.61 0.32
C ALA A 386 -29.32 4.16 0.38
N GLY A 387 -28.38 3.57 -0.38
CA GLY A 387 -26.96 3.98 -0.37
C GLY A 387 -26.16 3.38 0.78
N GLU A 388 -26.71 2.45 1.57
CA GLU A 388 -26.01 1.83 2.70
C GLU A 388 -25.24 0.58 2.25
N LEU A 389 -24.03 0.38 2.82
CA LEU A 389 -23.25 -0.83 2.60
C LEU A 389 -23.93 -2.03 3.27
N GLN A 390 -24.08 -3.10 2.51
CA GLN A 390 -24.57 -4.40 2.98
C GLN A 390 -23.62 -5.51 2.54
N VAL A 391 -23.66 -6.64 3.25
CA VAL A 391 -22.84 -7.81 2.94
C VAL A 391 -23.63 -9.09 3.10
N SER A 392 -23.49 -9.99 2.12
CA SER A 392 -23.95 -11.38 2.16
C SER A 392 -22.76 -12.34 2.13
N ILE A 393 -22.91 -13.58 2.63
CA ILE A 393 -21.86 -14.59 2.46
C ILE A 393 -21.92 -15.23 1.06
N THR A 394 -20.80 -15.79 0.61
CA THR A 394 -20.72 -16.53 -0.66
C THR A 394 -21.23 -17.98 -0.56
N GLY A 395 -22.12 -18.28 0.39
CA GLY A 395 -22.62 -19.64 0.63
C GLY A 395 -21.65 -20.49 1.45
N ASN A 396 -21.13 -21.59 0.87
CA ASN A 396 -20.28 -22.53 1.61
C ASN A 396 -18.95 -21.89 2.07
N GLN A 397 -18.76 -21.81 3.39
CA GLN A 397 -17.59 -21.22 4.04
C GLN A 397 -16.48 -22.26 4.38
N GLY A 398 -16.42 -23.39 3.67
CA GLY A 398 -15.37 -24.40 3.81
C GLY A 398 -13.99 -23.86 3.40
N SER A 399 -12.92 -24.32 4.06
CA SER A 399 -11.54 -23.85 3.80
C SER A 399 -10.94 -24.35 2.48
N GLY A 400 -11.54 -25.36 1.85
CA GLY A 400 -11.16 -25.88 0.54
C GLY A 400 -11.97 -25.30 -0.64
N VAL A 401 -12.98 -24.44 -0.39
CA VAL A 401 -13.89 -23.93 -1.44
C VAL A 401 -13.30 -22.67 -2.06
N LEU A 402 -12.29 -22.83 -2.93
CA LEU A 402 -11.57 -21.72 -3.56
C LEU A 402 -12.49 -20.82 -4.41
N SER A 403 -13.52 -21.41 -5.08
CA SER A 403 -14.50 -20.64 -5.85
C SER A 403 -15.23 -19.57 -5.02
N SER A 404 -15.36 -19.76 -3.70
CA SER A 404 -15.94 -18.77 -2.81
C SER A 404 -15.08 -17.49 -2.66
N MET A 405 -13.76 -17.61 -2.81
CA MET A 405 -12.85 -16.46 -2.84
C MET A 405 -12.97 -15.67 -4.16
N VAL A 406 -13.21 -16.37 -5.28
CA VAL A 406 -13.42 -15.73 -6.59
C VAL A 406 -14.73 -14.92 -6.61
N GLN A 407 -15.77 -15.41 -5.93
CA GLN A 407 -17.05 -14.72 -5.82
C GLN A 407 -17.04 -13.55 -4.84
N ALA A 408 -16.21 -13.63 -3.80
CA ALA A 408 -16.13 -12.61 -2.77
C ALA A 408 -15.42 -11.35 -3.27
N ASN A 409 -15.78 -10.19 -2.73
CA ASN A 409 -15.03 -8.95 -2.86
C ASN A 409 -14.51 -8.42 -1.51
N GLY A 410 -14.72 -9.20 -0.45
CA GLY A 410 -14.23 -8.88 0.89
C GLY A 410 -14.33 -10.05 1.87
N LEU A 411 -13.69 -9.89 3.02
CA LEU A 411 -13.80 -10.80 4.16
C LEU A 411 -14.59 -10.12 5.26
N ILE A 412 -15.68 -10.75 5.71
CA ILE A 412 -16.39 -10.37 6.93
C ILE A 412 -15.49 -10.77 8.11
N VAL A 413 -15.10 -9.81 8.93
CA VAL A 413 -14.21 -10.01 10.09
C VAL A 413 -15.05 -10.04 11.36
N LEU A 414 -15.26 -11.23 11.91
CA LEU A 414 -16.00 -11.42 13.14
C LEU A 414 -15.01 -11.54 14.31
N GLY A 415 -15.03 -10.57 15.20
CA GLY A 415 -14.05 -10.42 16.28
C GLY A 415 -14.01 -11.59 17.26
N HIS A 416 -12.93 -11.70 18.04
CA HIS A 416 -12.64 -12.83 18.93
C HIS A 416 -13.76 -13.11 19.95
N SER A 417 -14.29 -12.07 20.58
CA SER A 417 -15.35 -12.16 21.59
C SER A 417 -16.77 -12.13 21.02
N GLN A 418 -16.92 -11.84 19.70
CA GLN A 418 -18.21 -11.72 19.04
C GLN A 418 -18.94 -13.07 18.97
N GLY A 419 -20.26 -13.04 19.18
CA GLY A 419 -21.18 -14.16 18.99
C GLY A 419 -21.84 -14.14 17.62
N ASN A 420 -23.02 -14.80 17.52
CA ASN A 420 -23.82 -14.80 16.30
C ASN A 420 -24.23 -13.38 15.89
N VAL A 421 -24.40 -13.17 14.59
CA VAL A 421 -24.84 -11.93 13.98
C VAL A 421 -26.26 -12.14 13.46
N ALA A 422 -27.17 -11.23 13.77
CA ALA A 422 -28.52 -11.23 13.22
C ALA A 422 -28.58 -10.49 11.88
N VAL A 423 -29.66 -10.69 11.14
CA VAL A 423 -29.95 -9.91 9.92
C VAL A 423 -30.07 -8.43 10.30
N GLY A 424 -29.37 -7.57 9.58
CA GLY A 424 -29.35 -6.12 9.82
C GLY A 424 -28.27 -5.65 10.81
N ASP A 425 -27.61 -6.55 11.54
CA ASP A 425 -26.49 -6.18 12.40
C ASP A 425 -25.30 -5.68 11.57
N GLN A 426 -24.57 -4.73 12.13
CA GLN A 426 -23.33 -4.25 11.53
C GLN A 426 -22.17 -5.21 11.80
N VAL A 427 -21.43 -5.49 10.76
CA VAL A 427 -20.18 -6.28 10.78
C VAL A 427 -19.02 -5.51 10.17
N ASP A 428 -17.81 -5.87 10.58
CA ASP A 428 -16.59 -5.37 9.98
C ASP A 428 -16.28 -6.14 8.70
N VAL A 429 -15.89 -5.43 7.65
CA VAL A 429 -15.49 -6.03 6.37
C VAL A 429 -14.14 -5.49 5.95
N MET A 430 -13.21 -6.41 5.67
CA MET A 430 -11.95 -6.13 4.98
C MET A 430 -12.15 -6.33 3.49
N MET A 431 -12.15 -5.25 2.72
CA MET A 431 -12.31 -5.32 1.27
C MET A 431 -11.08 -5.91 0.59
N PHE A 432 -11.30 -6.59 -0.53
CA PHE A 432 -10.20 -6.96 -1.42
C PHE A 432 -9.79 -5.71 -2.21
N ASP A 433 -8.52 -5.36 -2.13
CA ASP A 433 -7.96 -4.13 -2.72
C ASP A 433 -7.08 -4.43 -3.95
N GLY A 434 -7.38 -5.53 -4.65
CA GLY A 434 -6.61 -6.02 -5.78
C GLY A 434 -5.36 -6.84 -5.40
N HIS A 435 -5.17 -7.12 -4.10
CA HIS A 435 -4.07 -7.95 -3.61
C HIS A 435 -4.51 -9.36 -3.18
N LEU A 436 -5.82 -9.66 -3.27
CA LEU A 436 -6.42 -10.98 -3.01
C LEU A 436 -7.23 -11.46 -4.20
#